data_ad7eaebe9abf374fa772725121f33782
#
_entry.id   ad7eaebe9abf374fa772725121f33782
#
_cell.length_a   1.000
_cell.length_b   1.000
_cell.length_c   1.000
_cell.angle_alpha   90.00
_cell.angle_beta   90.00
_cell.angle_gamma   90.00
#
_symmetry.space_group_name_H-M   'P 1'
#
loop_
_entity.id
_entity.type
_entity.pdbx_description
1 polymer ?
#
loop_
_entity_poly.entity_id
_entity_poly.type
_entity_poly.pdbx_seq_one_letter_code
_entity_poly.pdbx_strand_id
1 'polypeptide(L)'
;LGIDSSQIVNQLTGASNKAAKQATSIFSGMGKKIAAGLSIAAFTKFTKDCLEVGSNVTEVQNVVDTAFKDLSGQADQWASNAMTNFGLSKLSAKKYMGVFGQMSNAMGITGQAALDMAEDVTGLTGDVASFYNRGTDEVYTKLKSIWTGETETLKDLGVVMTQTNLDQYALNNGFGKTTAKMTEQEKVMLRYQYVTSALSNATGDFVKTQDSWANQTRILSLRFEQLKASLGK
;
A
#
# COMPACT_ATOMS: atom_id res chain seq x y z
N LEU A 1 35.10 -9.76 9.45
CA LEU A 1 34.85 -8.36 9.12
C LEU A 1 34.05 -7.77 10.28
N GLY A 2 34.76 -7.12 11.24
CA GLY A 2 34.12 -6.46 12.39
C GLY A 2 33.48 -5.15 11.93
N ILE A 3 32.17 -5.04 12.10
CA ILE A 3 31.48 -3.78 11.92
C ILE A 3 31.82 -2.92 13.14
N ASP A 4 32.47 -1.78 12.91
CA ASP A 4 32.84 -0.84 13.98
C ASP A 4 31.56 -0.20 14.55
N SER A 5 31.16 -0.68 15.72
CA SER A 5 29.99 -0.20 16.45
C SER A 5 30.04 1.30 16.76
N SER A 6 31.23 1.90 16.83
CA SER A 6 31.40 3.34 17.05
C SER A 6 31.02 4.17 15.82
N GLN A 7 31.27 3.67 14.61
CA GLN A 7 30.83 4.33 13.37
C GLN A 7 29.29 4.28 13.22
N ILE A 8 28.67 3.16 13.57
CA ILE A 8 27.20 3.02 13.56
C ILE A 8 26.58 3.99 14.58
N VAL A 9 27.12 4.05 15.78
CA VAL A 9 26.64 4.98 16.81
C VAL A 9 26.80 6.44 16.38
N ASN A 10 27.90 6.81 15.75
CA ASN A 10 28.14 8.18 15.27
C ASN A 10 27.24 8.55 14.07
N GLN A 11 27.00 7.64 13.14
CA GLN A 11 26.05 7.85 12.04
C GLN A 11 24.60 7.92 12.55
N LEU A 12 24.22 7.07 13.49
CA LEU A 12 22.91 7.09 14.13
C LEU A 12 22.68 8.35 14.96
N THR A 13 23.70 8.84 15.67
CA THR A 13 23.62 10.09 16.43
C THR A 13 23.52 11.30 15.49
N GLY A 14 24.24 11.31 14.39
CA GLY A 14 24.15 12.34 13.35
C GLY A 14 22.79 12.35 12.63
N ALA A 15 22.26 11.18 12.29
CA ALA A 15 20.93 11.01 11.69
C ALA A 15 19.81 11.36 12.69
N SER A 16 19.96 10.97 13.96
CA SER A 16 19.04 11.31 15.05
C SER A 16 18.96 12.82 15.29
N ASN A 17 20.09 13.54 15.26
CA ASN A 17 20.11 14.99 15.39
C ASN A 17 19.48 15.72 14.18
N LYS A 18 19.61 15.17 12.97
CA LYS A 18 18.93 15.67 11.76
C LYS A 18 17.44 15.41 11.82
N ALA A 19 17.03 14.22 12.23
CA ALA A 19 15.64 13.83 12.42
C ALA A 19 14.97 14.62 13.56
N ALA A 20 15.67 14.85 14.67
CA ALA A 20 15.20 15.70 15.77
C ALA A 20 14.98 17.16 15.31
N LYS A 21 15.88 17.71 14.48
CA LYS A 21 15.71 19.05 13.90
C LYS A 21 14.53 19.12 12.92
N GLN A 22 14.30 18.10 12.11
CA GLN A 22 13.15 18.03 11.21
C GLN A 22 11.84 17.78 11.98
N ALA A 23 11.84 16.88 12.97
CA ALA A 23 10.70 16.68 13.87
C ALA A 23 10.38 17.96 14.65
N THR A 24 11.38 18.73 15.10
CA THR A 24 11.17 20.01 15.78
C THR A 24 10.54 21.05 14.87
N SER A 25 10.84 21.05 13.56
CA SER A 25 10.18 21.93 12.59
C SER A 25 8.72 21.52 12.30
N ILE A 26 8.41 20.23 12.40
CA ILE A 26 7.06 19.68 12.23
C ILE A 26 6.21 19.86 13.51
N PHE A 27 6.86 19.83 14.68
CA PHE A 27 6.22 19.92 15.98
C PHE A 27 6.54 21.21 16.74
N SER A 28 6.75 22.32 16.05
CA SER A 28 7.14 23.61 16.65
C SER A 28 6.24 24.16 17.76
N GLY A 29 5.08 23.56 18.00
CA GLY A 29 4.20 23.84 19.12
C GLY A 29 4.29 22.87 20.32
N MET A 30 4.93 21.69 20.17
CA MET A 30 5.07 20.67 21.23
C MET A 30 6.53 20.44 21.65
N GLY A 31 7.45 21.25 21.16
CA GLY A 31 8.85 20.88 20.87
C GLY A 31 9.82 20.81 22.04
N LYS A 32 9.60 21.30 23.23
CA LYS A 32 10.67 21.32 24.27
C LYS A 32 10.63 20.19 25.30
N LYS A 33 9.52 19.45 25.40
CA LYS A 33 9.38 18.38 26.41
C LYS A 33 9.64 16.96 25.87
N ILE A 34 9.63 16.77 24.55
CA ILE A 34 9.79 15.43 23.92
C ILE A 34 11.27 15.07 23.70
N ALA A 35 12.12 16.04 23.37
CA ALA A 35 13.53 15.79 23.09
C ALA A 35 14.37 15.45 24.35
N ALA A 36 13.90 15.83 25.53
CA ALA A 36 14.60 15.60 26.79
C ALA A 36 14.16 14.34 27.56
N GLY A 37 13.15 13.62 27.05
CA GLY A 37 12.48 12.53 27.79
C GLY A 37 12.56 11.13 27.16
N LEU A 38 13.24 10.94 26.03
CA LEU A 38 13.42 9.60 25.48
C LEU A 38 14.40 8.80 26.31
N SER A 39 13.91 7.79 27.03
CA SER A 39 14.77 6.85 27.74
C SER A 39 15.65 6.06 26.74
N ILE A 40 16.80 5.57 27.22
CA ILE A 40 17.69 4.70 26.42
C ILE A 40 16.90 3.52 25.80
N ALA A 41 15.94 2.96 26.52
CA ALA A 41 15.07 1.88 26.03
C ALA A 41 14.18 2.33 24.86
N ALA A 42 13.62 3.55 24.88
CA ALA A 42 12.81 4.09 23.81
C ALA A 42 13.66 4.37 22.55
N PHE A 43 14.89 4.85 22.74
CA PHE A 43 15.85 5.06 21.64
C PHE A 43 16.29 3.74 21.00
N THR A 44 16.61 2.72 21.80
CA THR A 44 16.97 1.37 21.31
C THR A 44 15.81 0.74 20.53
N LYS A 45 14.58 0.87 21.03
CA LYS A 45 13.40 0.40 20.30
C LYS A 45 13.23 1.14 18.98
N PHE A 46 13.33 2.46 18.96
CA PHE A 46 13.23 3.27 17.74
C PHE A 46 14.28 2.86 16.70
N THR A 47 15.53 2.63 17.12
CA THR A 47 16.62 2.17 16.23
C THR A 47 16.31 0.80 15.64
N LYS A 48 15.81 -0.14 16.46
CA LYS A 48 15.40 -1.46 15.99
C LYS A 48 14.26 -1.36 14.97
N ASP A 49 13.25 -0.56 15.25
CA ASP A 49 12.13 -0.31 14.35
C ASP A 49 12.61 0.29 13.02
N CYS A 50 13.61 1.20 13.02
CA CYS A 50 14.18 1.76 11.79
C CYS A 50 14.90 0.70 10.96
N LEU A 51 15.69 -0.17 11.58
CA LEU A 51 16.40 -1.26 10.87
C LEU A 51 15.43 -2.28 10.28
N GLU A 52 14.37 -2.62 11.00
CA GLU A 52 13.31 -3.52 10.51
C GLU A 52 12.59 -2.93 9.30
N VAL A 53 12.22 -1.65 9.36
CA VAL A 53 11.61 -0.95 8.21
C VAL A 53 12.58 -0.87 7.03
N GLY A 54 13.87 -0.64 7.25
CA GLY A 54 14.90 -0.62 6.21
C GLY A 54 15.03 -1.97 5.50
N SER A 55 15.01 -3.08 6.23
CA SER A 55 15.01 -4.43 5.66
C SER A 55 13.77 -4.68 4.80
N ASN A 56 12.61 -4.34 5.32
CA ASN A 56 11.35 -4.47 4.59
C ASN A 56 11.32 -3.68 3.27
N VAL A 57 11.97 -2.50 3.22
CA VAL A 57 12.07 -1.70 1.98
C VAL A 57 12.80 -2.46 0.89
N THR A 58 13.90 -3.15 1.21
CA THR A 58 14.68 -3.92 0.24
C THR A 58 13.89 -5.14 -0.26
N GLU A 59 13.24 -5.87 0.64
CA GLU A 59 12.44 -7.04 0.28
C GLU A 59 11.24 -6.67 -0.60
N VAL A 60 10.54 -5.60 -0.26
CA VAL A 60 9.41 -5.09 -1.05
C VAL A 60 9.87 -4.63 -2.43
N GLN A 61 11.06 -3.99 -2.54
CA GLN A 61 11.62 -3.62 -3.84
C GLN A 61 11.87 -4.85 -4.71
N ASN A 62 12.46 -5.90 -4.17
CA ASN A 62 12.71 -7.14 -4.91
C ASN A 62 11.41 -7.77 -5.47
N VAL A 63 10.32 -7.69 -4.71
CA VAL A 63 9.00 -8.17 -5.17
C VAL A 63 8.49 -7.31 -6.34
N VAL A 64 8.61 -5.98 -6.26
CA VAL A 64 8.23 -5.04 -7.33
C VAL A 64 9.07 -5.29 -8.59
N ASP A 65 10.39 -5.41 -8.44
CA ASP A 65 11.31 -5.65 -9.57
C ASP A 65 11.01 -7.00 -10.25
N THR A 66 10.69 -8.02 -9.47
CA THR A 66 10.29 -9.33 -10.00
C THR A 66 8.94 -9.29 -10.71
N ALA A 67 7.97 -8.56 -10.15
CA ALA A 67 6.62 -8.48 -10.71
C ALA A 67 6.59 -7.70 -12.03
N PHE A 68 7.31 -6.58 -12.10
CA PHE A 68 7.17 -5.62 -13.19
C PHE A 68 8.41 -5.48 -14.08
N LYS A 69 9.56 -6.05 -13.68
CA LYS A 69 10.79 -6.04 -14.48
C LYS A 69 11.15 -4.62 -14.96
N ASP A 70 11.23 -4.41 -16.27
CA ASP A 70 11.57 -3.12 -16.89
C ASP A 70 10.57 -1.99 -16.55
N LEU A 71 9.39 -2.34 -16.05
CA LEU A 71 8.37 -1.38 -15.62
C LEU A 71 8.46 -1.02 -14.12
N SER A 72 9.40 -1.59 -13.36
CA SER A 72 9.54 -1.35 -11.92
C SER A 72 9.78 0.13 -11.59
N GLY A 73 10.45 0.87 -12.47
CA GLY A 73 10.62 2.31 -12.35
C GLY A 73 9.30 3.11 -12.42
N GLN A 74 8.34 2.67 -13.23
CA GLN A 74 7.01 3.27 -13.30
C GLN A 74 6.24 2.99 -12.00
N ALA A 75 6.29 1.75 -11.51
CA ALA A 75 5.71 1.37 -10.22
C ALA A 75 6.28 2.21 -9.06
N ASP A 76 7.58 2.47 -9.06
CA ASP A 76 8.25 3.31 -8.06
C ASP A 76 7.80 4.77 -8.11
N GLN A 77 7.63 5.30 -9.31
CA GLN A 77 7.14 6.66 -9.53
C GLN A 77 5.68 6.80 -9.06
N TRP A 78 4.82 5.85 -9.41
CA TRP A 78 3.44 5.82 -8.96
C TRP A 78 3.35 5.76 -7.43
N ALA A 79 4.10 4.83 -6.81
CA ALA A 79 4.14 4.66 -5.35
C ALA A 79 4.65 5.92 -4.61
N SER A 80 5.47 6.75 -5.25
CA SER A 80 5.96 8.01 -4.67
C SER A 80 4.84 9.04 -4.46
N ASN A 81 3.77 8.98 -5.27
CA ASN A 81 2.61 9.86 -5.18
C ASN A 81 1.46 9.26 -4.35
N ALA A 82 1.58 7.99 -3.93
CA ALA A 82 0.48 7.26 -3.29
C ALA A 82 0.03 7.85 -1.96
N MET A 83 0.92 8.53 -1.23
CA MET A 83 0.54 9.19 0.02
C MET A 83 -0.44 10.35 -0.20
N THR A 84 -0.18 11.18 -1.20
CA THR A 84 -1.01 12.35 -1.50
C THR A 84 -2.32 11.94 -2.16
N ASN A 85 -2.28 10.93 -3.03
CA ASN A 85 -3.44 10.58 -3.84
C ASN A 85 -4.37 9.56 -3.16
N PHE A 86 -3.81 8.68 -2.30
CA PHE A 86 -4.55 7.53 -1.76
C PHE A 86 -4.32 7.29 -0.26
N GLY A 87 -3.54 8.13 0.44
CA GLY A 87 -3.23 7.93 1.85
C GLY A 87 -2.47 6.63 2.14
N LEU A 88 -1.58 6.22 1.23
CA LEU A 88 -0.73 5.05 1.36
C LEU A 88 0.73 5.46 1.50
N SER A 89 1.49 4.86 2.42
CA SER A 89 2.94 5.04 2.42
C SER A 89 3.55 4.49 1.13
N LYS A 90 4.69 5.04 0.70
CA LYS A 90 5.41 4.48 -0.46
C LYS A 90 5.70 3.00 -0.28
N LEU A 91 6.06 2.58 0.94
CA LEU A 91 6.33 1.18 1.27
C LEU A 91 5.07 0.32 1.13
N SER A 92 3.93 0.74 1.71
CA SER A 92 2.66 0.01 1.59
C SER A 92 2.19 -0.07 0.15
N ALA A 93 2.27 1.03 -0.60
CA ALA A 93 1.91 1.07 -2.01
C ALA A 93 2.73 0.06 -2.83
N LYS A 94 4.06 0.04 -2.66
CA LYS A 94 4.94 -0.93 -3.32
C LYS A 94 4.64 -2.37 -2.91
N LYS A 95 4.40 -2.62 -1.62
CA LYS A 95 4.01 -3.94 -1.09
C LYS A 95 2.74 -4.45 -1.78
N TYR A 96 1.72 -3.62 -1.85
CA TYR A 96 0.43 -4.00 -2.44
C TYR A 96 0.55 -4.22 -3.95
N MET A 97 1.15 -3.27 -4.67
CA MET A 97 1.40 -3.39 -6.11
C MET A 97 2.23 -4.63 -6.46
N GLY A 98 3.32 -4.87 -5.72
CA GLY A 98 4.19 -6.01 -5.97
C GLY A 98 3.43 -7.34 -5.85
N VAL A 99 2.60 -7.51 -4.82
CA VAL A 99 1.79 -8.72 -4.65
C VAL A 99 0.70 -8.83 -5.71
N PHE A 100 -0.03 -7.75 -5.99
CA PHE A 100 -1.04 -7.75 -7.05
C PHE A 100 -0.44 -8.05 -8.43
N GLY A 101 0.74 -7.49 -8.73
CA GLY A 101 1.49 -7.79 -9.94
C GLY A 101 1.90 -9.25 -10.04
N GLN A 102 2.41 -9.86 -8.96
CA GLN A 102 2.74 -11.28 -8.92
C GLN A 102 1.50 -12.17 -9.14
N MET A 103 0.38 -11.82 -8.49
CA MET A 103 -0.88 -12.54 -8.68
C MET A 103 -1.39 -12.41 -10.12
N SER A 104 -1.28 -11.22 -10.73
CA SER A 104 -1.62 -10.99 -12.14
C SER A 104 -0.75 -11.84 -13.08
N ASN A 105 0.56 -11.84 -12.87
CA ASN A 105 1.51 -12.65 -13.64
C ASN A 105 1.20 -14.16 -13.55
N ALA A 106 0.86 -14.64 -12.36
CA ALA A 106 0.47 -16.04 -12.15
C ALA A 106 -0.80 -16.42 -12.92
N MET A 107 -1.66 -15.46 -13.23
CA MET A 107 -2.88 -15.65 -14.00
C MET A 107 -2.71 -15.32 -15.51
N GLY A 108 -1.47 -15.08 -15.96
CA GLY A 108 -1.16 -14.77 -17.35
C GLY A 108 -1.41 -13.32 -17.76
N ILE A 109 -1.74 -12.43 -16.82
CA ILE A 109 -1.82 -10.97 -17.04
C ILE A 109 -0.43 -10.41 -16.76
N THR A 110 0.30 -9.95 -17.80
CA THR A 110 1.71 -9.56 -17.68
C THR A 110 1.98 -8.17 -18.28
N GLY A 111 3.19 -7.65 -18.04
CA GLY A 111 3.63 -6.37 -18.60
C GLY A 111 2.79 -5.19 -18.12
N GLN A 112 2.49 -4.26 -19.03
CA GLN A 112 1.75 -3.03 -18.69
C GLN A 112 0.37 -3.33 -18.09
N ALA A 113 -0.35 -4.33 -18.60
CA ALA A 113 -1.67 -4.69 -18.08
C ALA A 113 -1.63 -5.16 -16.61
N ALA A 114 -0.55 -5.85 -16.20
CA ALA A 114 -0.35 -6.24 -14.81
C ALA A 114 -0.04 -5.03 -13.92
N LEU A 115 0.75 -4.07 -14.43
CA LEU A 115 1.09 -2.85 -13.72
C LEU A 115 -0.15 -1.98 -13.54
N ASP A 116 -0.88 -1.69 -14.61
CA ASP A 116 -2.08 -0.86 -14.58
C ASP A 116 -3.12 -1.42 -13.59
N MET A 117 -3.37 -2.74 -13.66
CA MET A 117 -4.29 -3.40 -12.75
C MET A 117 -3.81 -3.32 -11.28
N ALA A 118 -2.51 -3.47 -11.05
CA ALA A 118 -1.94 -3.36 -9.71
C ALA A 118 -2.00 -1.93 -9.16
N GLU A 119 -1.76 -0.92 -9.98
CA GLU A 119 -1.89 0.50 -9.63
C GLU A 119 -3.33 0.85 -9.26
N ASP A 120 -4.29 0.46 -10.12
CA ASP A 120 -5.71 0.73 -9.92
C ASP A 120 -6.24 0.09 -8.62
N VAL A 121 -5.94 -1.19 -8.38
CA VAL A 121 -6.42 -1.89 -7.17
C VAL A 121 -5.69 -1.39 -5.93
N THR A 122 -4.43 -0.96 -6.04
CA THR A 122 -3.70 -0.33 -4.94
C THR A 122 -4.30 1.03 -4.60
N GLY A 123 -4.61 1.86 -5.59
CA GLY A 123 -5.30 3.14 -5.39
C GLY A 123 -6.68 2.93 -4.75
N LEU A 124 -7.45 1.99 -5.29
CA LEU A 124 -8.76 1.61 -4.72
C LEU A 124 -8.64 1.14 -3.27
N THR A 125 -7.54 0.47 -2.89
CA THR A 125 -7.29 0.10 -1.49
C THR A 125 -7.28 1.31 -0.56
N GLY A 126 -6.62 2.40 -0.95
CA GLY A 126 -6.58 3.64 -0.17
C GLY A 126 -7.94 4.32 -0.08
N ASP A 127 -8.63 4.46 -1.21
CA ASP A 127 -9.93 5.08 -1.30
C ASP A 127 -11.01 4.33 -0.49
N VAL A 128 -11.07 3.01 -0.63
CA VAL A 128 -12.00 2.16 0.13
C VAL A 128 -11.70 2.20 1.62
N ALA A 129 -10.41 2.21 2.00
CA ALA A 129 -10.00 2.35 3.39
C ALA A 129 -10.43 3.70 3.98
N SER A 130 -10.39 4.78 3.18
CA SER A 130 -10.92 6.10 3.56
C SER A 130 -12.43 6.07 3.69
N PHE A 131 -13.13 5.64 2.66
CA PHE A 131 -14.60 5.63 2.57
C PHE A 131 -15.28 4.85 3.68
N TYR A 132 -14.76 3.66 4.00
CA TYR A 132 -15.29 2.79 5.08
C TYR A 132 -14.61 3.00 6.43
N ASN A 133 -13.66 3.94 6.54
CA ASN A 133 -12.84 4.17 7.74
C ASN A 133 -12.19 2.89 8.28
N ARG A 134 -11.51 2.15 7.38
CA ARG A 134 -10.84 0.87 7.69
C ARG A 134 -9.32 0.97 7.54
N GLY A 135 -8.61 -0.03 8.05
CA GLY A 135 -7.17 -0.17 7.82
C GLY A 135 -6.84 -0.52 6.37
N THR A 136 -5.78 0.06 5.81
CA THR A 136 -5.37 -0.21 4.43
C THR A 136 -4.93 -1.65 4.20
N ASP A 137 -4.23 -2.30 5.17
CA ASP A 137 -3.86 -3.72 5.08
C ASP A 137 -5.08 -4.65 5.12
N GLU A 138 -6.16 -4.27 5.84
CA GLU A 138 -7.41 -5.01 5.84
C GLU A 138 -8.06 -4.98 4.44
N VAL A 139 -8.21 -3.78 3.87
CA VAL A 139 -8.82 -3.62 2.54
C VAL A 139 -7.97 -4.30 1.46
N TYR A 140 -6.64 -4.13 1.51
CA TYR A 140 -5.70 -4.84 0.63
C TYR A 140 -5.93 -6.36 0.68
N THR A 141 -6.09 -6.92 1.87
CA THR A 141 -6.33 -8.37 2.03
C THR A 141 -7.65 -8.79 1.38
N LYS A 142 -8.70 -7.97 1.53
CA LYS A 142 -10.01 -8.24 0.90
C LYS A 142 -9.95 -8.16 -0.62
N LEU A 143 -9.26 -7.16 -1.18
CA LEU A 143 -9.18 -6.98 -2.63
C LEU A 143 -8.36 -8.06 -3.35
N LYS A 144 -7.53 -8.84 -2.66
CA LYS A 144 -6.89 -10.04 -3.23
C LYS A 144 -7.91 -11.04 -3.79
N SER A 145 -9.15 -11.02 -3.31
CA SER A 145 -10.22 -11.87 -3.83
C SER A 145 -10.54 -11.67 -5.32
N ILE A 146 -10.11 -10.57 -5.92
CA ILE A 146 -10.16 -10.37 -7.39
C ILE A 146 -9.42 -11.52 -8.10
N TRP A 147 -8.26 -11.91 -7.58
CA TRP A 147 -7.45 -12.98 -8.14
C TRP A 147 -7.84 -14.37 -7.60
N THR A 148 -8.07 -14.48 -6.30
CA THR A 148 -8.40 -15.78 -5.65
C THR A 148 -9.82 -16.25 -5.88
N GLY A 149 -10.75 -15.34 -6.19
CA GLY A 149 -12.16 -15.65 -6.39
C GLY A 149 -12.95 -15.89 -5.10
N GLU A 150 -12.39 -15.54 -3.94
CA GLU A 150 -13.10 -15.62 -2.66
C GLU A 150 -14.25 -14.62 -2.61
N THR A 151 -15.47 -15.11 -2.42
CA THR A 151 -16.67 -14.26 -2.50
C THR A 151 -17.06 -13.61 -1.17
N GLU A 152 -16.67 -14.21 -0.06
CA GLU A 152 -17.09 -13.77 1.29
C GLU A 152 -16.36 -12.51 1.76
N THR A 153 -15.10 -12.35 1.38
CA THR A 153 -14.21 -11.31 1.92
C THR A 153 -14.63 -9.88 1.55
N LEU A 154 -15.39 -9.72 0.47
CA LEU A 154 -15.85 -8.42 -0.04
C LEU A 154 -17.26 -8.02 0.42
N LYS A 155 -17.99 -8.91 1.10
CA LYS A 155 -19.39 -8.66 1.49
C LYS A 155 -19.54 -7.46 2.43
N ASP A 156 -18.65 -7.29 3.36
CA ASP A 156 -18.65 -6.16 4.29
C ASP A 156 -18.17 -4.82 3.68
N LEU A 157 -17.75 -4.86 2.41
CA LEU A 157 -17.59 -3.69 1.56
C LEU A 157 -18.79 -3.49 0.61
N GLY A 158 -19.88 -4.24 0.81
CA GLY A 158 -21.08 -4.17 -0.02
C GLY A 158 -20.95 -4.86 -1.38
N VAL A 159 -19.86 -5.59 -1.63
CA VAL A 159 -19.66 -6.29 -2.92
C VAL A 159 -20.10 -7.76 -2.80
N VAL A 160 -21.20 -8.10 -3.46
CA VAL A 160 -21.78 -9.45 -3.47
C VAL A 160 -21.35 -10.18 -4.74
N MET A 161 -20.17 -10.79 -4.69
CA MET A 161 -19.52 -11.44 -5.85
C MET A 161 -19.94 -12.92 -5.95
N THR A 162 -21.25 -13.19 -6.07
CA THR A 162 -21.74 -14.56 -6.33
C THR A 162 -21.53 -14.97 -7.78
N GLN A 163 -21.54 -16.29 -8.03
CA GLN A 163 -21.46 -16.84 -9.40
C GLN A 163 -22.54 -16.25 -10.30
N THR A 164 -23.78 -16.17 -9.82
CA THR A 164 -24.91 -15.61 -10.58
C THR A 164 -24.68 -14.15 -10.93
N ASN A 165 -24.20 -13.33 -9.97
CA ASN A 165 -23.93 -11.91 -10.22
C ASN A 165 -22.79 -11.73 -11.22
N LEU A 166 -21.73 -12.53 -11.12
CA LEU A 166 -20.62 -12.50 -12.08
C LEU A 166 -21.06 -12.91 -13.49
N ASP A 167 -21.86 -13.97 -13.62
CA ASP A 167 -22.38 -14.42 -14.92
C ASP A 167 -23.29 -13.35 -15.55
N GLN A 168 -24.17 -12.74 -14.76
CA GLN A 168 -25.04 -11.65 -15.21
C GLN A 168 -24.22 -10.42 -15.65
N TYR A 169 -23.23 -10.05 -14.86
CA TYR A 169 -22.34 -8.94 -15.20
C TYR A 169 -21.55 -9.22 -16.48
N ALA A 170 -21.03 -10.44 -16.64
CA ALA A 170 -20.28 -10.85 -17.82
C ALA A 170 -21.12 -10.75 -19.11
N LEU A 171 -22.38 -11.20 -19.07
CA LEU A 171 -23.29 -11.11 -20.22
C LEU A 171 -23.64 -9.66 -20.56
N ASN A 172 -23.79 -8.80 -19.55
CA ASN A 172 -24.18 -7.40 -19.75
C ASN A 172 -23.01 -6.49 -20.14
N ASN A 173 -21.76 -6.91 -19.89
CA ASN A 173 -20.57 -6.06 -20.08
C ASN A 173 -19.60 -6.60 -21.14
N GLY A 174 -20.11 -7.30 -22.14
CA GLY A 174 -19.36 -7.63 -23.35
C GLY A 174 -18.46 -8.87 -23.30
N PHE A 175 -18.45 -9.63 -22.21
CA PHE A 175 -17.71 -10.89 -22.16
C PHE A 175 -18.35 -12.00 -23.02
N GLY A 176 -19.65 -11.91 -23.27
CA GLY A 176 -20.38 -12.78 -24.18
C GLY A 176 -20.50 -14.25 -23.74
N LYS A 177 -20.03 -14.60 -22.55
CA LYS A 177 -20.06 -15.96 -21.99
C LYS A 177 -20.11 -15.92 -20.46
N THR A 178 -20.61 -17.00 -19.87
CA THR A 178 -20.62 -17.17 -18.41
C THR A 178 -19.25 -17.63 -17.91
N THR A 179 -19.00 -17.45 -16.63
CA THR A 179 -17.72 -17.81 -15.96
C THR A 179 -17.34 -19.28 -16.12
N ALA A 180 -18.33 -20.19 -16.27
CA ALA A 180 -18.08 -21.61 -16.54
C ALA A 180 -17.32 -21.86 -17.86
N LYS A 181 -17.39 -20.92 -18.81
CA LYS A 181 -16.71 -20.99 -20.11
C LYS A 181 -15.47 -20.10 -20.19
N MET A 182 -15.08 -19.46 -19.09
CA MET A 182 -13.93 -18.54 -19.03
C MET A 182 -12.67 -19.25 -18.60
N THR A 183 -11.53 -18.82 -19.14
CA THR A 183 -10.21 -19.11 -18.60
C THR A 183 -10.01 -18.42 -17.23
N GLU A 184 -9.03 -18.84 -16.46
CA GLU A 184 -8.74 -18.18 -15.16
C GLU A 184 -8.37 -16.70 -15.34
N GLN A 185 -7.61 -16.37 -16.38
CA GLN A 185 -7.30 -14.98 -16.74
C GLN A 185 -8.58 -14.16 -17.00
N GLU A 186 -9.51 -14.68 -17.77
CA GLU A 186 -10.79 -14.01 -18.06
C GLU A 186 -11.65 -13.85 -16.80
N LYS A 187 -11.63 -14.83 -15.91
CA LYS A 187 -12.32 -14.72 -14.61
C LYS A 187 -11.70 -13.64 -13.71
N VAL A 188 -10.37 -13.49 -13.71
CA VAL A 188 -9.71 -12.41 -12.98
C VAL A 188 -10.10 -11.05 -13.56
N MET A 189 -10.08 -10.90 -14.88
CA MET A 189 -10.49 -9.65 -15.54
C MET A 189 -11.96 -9.31 -15.27
N LEU A 190 -12.85 -10.31 -15.30
CA LEU A 190 -14.25 -10.13 -14.94
C LEU A 190 -14.42 -9.67 -13.49
N ARG A 191 -13.76 -10.33 -12.53
CA ARG A 191 -13.84 -9.96 -11.11
C ARG A 191 -13.26 -8.58 -10.87
N TYR A 192 -12.15 -8.24 -11.52
CA TYR A 192 -11.57 -6.89 -11.46
C TYR A 192 -12.58 -5.83 -11.89
N GLN A 193 -13.19 -5.97 -13.06
CA GLN A 193 -14.18 -5.02 -13.55
C GLN A 193 -15.42 -4.97 -12.65
N TYR A 194 -15.89 -6.11 -12.17
CA TYR A 194 -17.05 -6.21 -11.28
C TYR A 194 -16.79 -5.48 -9.95
N VAL A 195 -15.65 -5.75 -9.30
CA VAL A 195 -15.30 -5.19 -8.00
C VAL A 195 -15.03 -3.69 -8.09
N THR A 196 -14.28 -3.24 -9.10
CA THR A 196 -14.01 -1.80 -9.32
C THR A 196 -15.30 -1.04 -9.63
N SER A 197 -16.20 -1.60 -10.43
CA SER A 197 -17.53 -1.02 -10.69
C SER A 197 -18.38 -0.94 -9.41
N ALA A 198 -18.42 -2.00 -8.62
CA ALA A 198 -19.20 -2.06 -7.39
C ALA A 198 -18.68 -1.07 -6.31
N LEU A 199 -17.38 -0.80 -6.28
CA LEU A 199 -16.72 0.12 -5.36
C LEU A 199 -16.52 1.54 -5.95
N SER A 200 -17.11 1.84 -7.10
CA SER A 200 -16.94 3.14 -7.78
C SER A 200 -17.31 4.36 -6.92
N ASN A 201 -18.25 4.22 -5.99
CA ASN A 201 -18.60 5.28 -5.04
C ASN A 201 -17.48 5.63 -4.05
N ALA A 202 -16.58 4.71 -3.78
CA ALA A 202 -15.42 4.93 -2.94
C ALA A 202 -14.24 5.58 -3.71
N THR A 203 -14.23 5.49 -5.03
CA THR A 203 -13.13 6.00 -5.86
C THR A 203 -12.93 7.50 -5.66
N GLY A 204 -11.71 7.91 -5.35
CA GLY A 204 -11.32 9.29 -5.06
C GLY A 204 -11.77 9.80 -3.69
N ASP A 205 -12.27 8.94 -2.80
CA ASP A 205 -12.74 9.36 -1.47
C ASP A 205 -11.62 9.93 -0.63
N PHE A 206 -10.42 9.34 -0.68
CA PHE A 206 -9.29 9.84 0.11
C PHE A 206 -8.99 11.31 -0.21
N VAL A 207 -8.94 11.69 -1.48
CA VAL A 207 -8.67 13.08 -1.90
C VAL A 207 -9.81 14.01 -1.49
N LYS A 208 -11.07 13.57 -1.63
CA LYS A 208 -12.26 14.36 -1.24
C LYS A 208 -12.33 14.61 0.27
N THR A 209 -11.83 13.69 1.08
CA THR A 209 -11.92 13.70 2.55
C THR A 209 -10.57 13.86 3.24
N GLN A 210 -9.52 14.28 2.53
CA GLN A 210 -8.16 14.37 3.05
C GLN A 210 -8.01 15.27 4.27
N ASP A 211 -8.87 16.31 4.40
CA ASP A 211 -8.87 17.24 5.54
C ASP A 211 -9.64 16.70 6.75
N SER A 212 -10.26 15.51 6.65
CA SER A 212 -10.90 14.88 7.79
C SER A 212 -9.86 14.51 8.86
N TRP A 213 -10.29 14.54 10.15
CA TRP A 213 -9.42 14.13 11.25
C TRP A 213 -8.82 12.74 11.07
N ALA A 214 -9.62 11.79 10.58
CA ALA A 214 -9.18 10.41 10.34
C ALA A 214 -8.04 10.36 9.31
N ASN A 215 -8.19 11.02 8.17
CA ASN A 215 -7.18 11.02 7.10
C ASN A 215 -5.96 11.86 7.48
N GLN A 216 -6.10 12.97 8.19
CA GLN A 216 -4.97 13.74 8.73
C GLN A 216 -4.13 12.92 9.71
N THR A 217 -4.78 12.16 10.61
CA THR A 217 -4.08 11.26 11.54
C THR A 217 -3.38 10.14 10.78
N ARG A 218 -4.01 9.58 9.74
CA ARG A 218 -3.39 8.58 8.85
C ARG A 218 -2.16 9.15 8.16
N ILE A 219 -2.24 10.32 7.53
CA ILE A 219 -1.11 10.99 6.87
C ILE A 219 0.04 11.23 7.86
N LEU A 220 -0.25 11.68 9.07
CA LEU A 220 0.77 11.90 10.10
C LEU A 220 1.51 10.61 10.45
N SER A 221 0.78 9.51 10.64
CA SER A 221 1.37 8.18 10.91
C SER A 221 2.25 7.70 9.75
N LEU A 222 1.81 7.89 8.50
CA LEU A 222 2.56 7.52 7.31
C LEU A 222 3.85 8.34 7.13
N ARG A 223 3.81 9.64 7.45
CA ARG A 223 5.01 10.48 7.44
C ARG A 223 6.03 10.02 8.48
N PHE A 224 5.58 9.55 9.62
CA PHE A 224 6.45 9.00 10.66
C PHE A 224 7.08 7.65 10.22
N GLU A 225 6.32 6.79 9.54
CA GLU A 225 6.86 5.58 8.90
C GLU A 225 7.92 5.89 7.84
N GLN A 226 7.67 6.87 6.97
CA GLN A 226 8.66 7.29 5.96
C GLN A 226 9.93 7.83 6.60
N LEU A 227 9.83 8.54 7.72
CA LEU A 227 10.99 8.98 8.48
C LEU A 227 11.81 7.79 8.98
N LYS A 228 11.15 6.76 9.56
CA LYS A 228 11.83 5.53 9.99
C LYS A 228 12.50 4.82 8.80
N ALA A 229 11.82 4.71 7.66
CA ALA A 229 12.37 4.10 6.45
C ALA A 229 13.60 4.84 5.91
N SER A 230 13.65 6.16 6.04
CA SER A 230 14.80 6.98 5.62
C SER A 230 16.00 6.88 6.55
N LEU A 231 15.77 6.55 7.82
CA LEU A 231 16.82 6.38 8.84
C LEU A 231 17.36 4.94 8.91
N GLY A 232 16.60 3.96 8.39
CA GLY A 232 16.97 2.54 8.38
C GLY A 232 17.80 2.11 7.16
N LYS A 233 18.02 3.01 6.20
CA LYS A 233 18.90 2.81 5.04
C LYS A 233 20.31 3.29 5.36
#